data_50bea264c08779660199f7413c79be78
#
_entry.id   50bea264c08779660199f7413c79be78
#
_cell.length_a   1.000
_cell.length_b   1.000
_cell.length_c   1.000
_cell.angle_alpha   90.00
_cell.angle_beta   90.00
_cell.angle_gamma   90.00
#
_symmetry.space_group_name_H-M   'P 1'
#
loop_
_entity.id
_entity.type
_entity.pdbx_description
1 polymer ?
#
loop_
_entity_poly.entity_id
_entity_poly.type
_entity_poly.pdbx_seq_one_letter_code
_entity_poly.pdbx_strand_id
1 'polypeptide(L)'
;MKDNIHVVFWNLGNLFDIQPNEISSNLEFTPNKGWNEKVRDIKIQNLTNIIKSTFDTGPDLIGVCEIENAFLAEKLIDELKKSLGRDDYQIAGTNIDGKLKPYHKGPDLRGIDTCLIYSNKIFEQLDGHGYMINFRFPTRDIFYAKFRVLKNNAKLNILVNHWPSRRGRDDYSELMDTEYSRYMAAEHCGRIVDSILKYPKMEIEKFPNNVDSIHEGKTVLEKLEERWDINILVMGDFNDEPFDKSIMKYLYATPDKNLLRKWNRIFRLAKEDFKNRDKTYKQIYLEQPSVLFNCMWKLYPNGSLYFRKTNSFNLFDQFIISRGLLCGKQGLKMNLNSININTQGMTLGENLSESKFEQENNYDERLIPLEFKGRPMSFEFDRTKNDINNSSIYLNGNKSRQPSGYSDHFPITCTIDIL
;
A
#
# COMPACT_ATOMS: atom_id res chain seq x y z
N MET A 1 20.77 -17.46 7.19
CA MET A 1 19.70 -16.44 7.20
C MET A 1 19.49 -15.97 5.78
N LYS A 2 18.27 -15.62 5.42
CA LYS A 2 17.87 -15.16 4.07
C LYS A 2 18.63 -13.87 3.69
N ASP A 3 19.00 -13.73 2.42
CA ASP A 3 19.77 -12.56 1.93
C ASP A 3 18.87 -11.44 1.39
N ASN A 4 17.57 -11.71 1.27
CA ASN A 4 16.59 -10.77 0.79
C ASN A 4 15.26 -10.89 1.56
N ILE A 5 14.49 -9.83 1.54
CA ILE A 5 13.16 -9.71 2.12
C ILE A 5 12.14 -9.70 0.99
N HIS A 6 11.18 -10.60 1.03
CA HIS A 6 10.08 -10.67 0.08
C HIS A 6 8.90 -9.82 0.55
N VAL A 7 8.46 -8.88 -0.25
CA VAL A 7 7.42 -7.91 0.08
C VAL A 7 6.25 -8.04 -0.89
N VAL A 8 5.05 -8.05 -0.33
CA VAL A 8 3.77 -7.99 -1.07
C VAL A 8 2.96 -6.82 -0.55
N PHE A 9 2.32 -6.07 -1.43
CA PHE A 9 1.18 -5.22 -1.10
C PHE A 9 -0.03 -5.62 -1.93
N TRP A 10 -1.21 -5.66 -1.31
CA TRP A 10 -2.45 -6.01 -2.01
C TRP A 10 -3.69 -5.37 -1.39
N ASN A 11 -4.52 -4.74 -2.21
CA ASN A 11 -5.88 -4.39 -1.86
C ASN A 11 -6.75 -5.65 -1.96
N LEU A 12 -7.36 -6.09 -0.85
CA LEU A 12 -8.07 -7.36 -0.75
C LEU A 12 -9.50 -7.34 -1.33
N GLY A 13 -9.97 -6.18 -1.81
CA GLY A 13 -11.29 -6.04 -2.40
C GLY A 13 -12.42 -6.31 -1.40
N ASN A 14 -12.46 -5.58 -0.29
CA ASN A 14 -13.49 -5.65 0.75
C ASN A 14 -13.56 -7.00 1.50
N LEU A 15 -12.60 -7.25 2.37
CA LEU A 15 -12.63 -8.38 3.31
C LEU A 15 -13.31 -7.97 4.62
N PHE A 16 -14.59 -8.33 4.77
CA PHE A 16 -15.42 -8.04 5.95
C PHE A 16 -15.60 -9.26 6.84
N ASP A 17 -15.81 -9.02 8.13
CA ASP A 17 -16.31 -10.04 9.07
C ASP A 17 -17.81 -10.24 8.85
N ILE A 18 -18.33 -11.31 9.43
CA ILE A 18 -19.77 -11.65 9.38
C ILE A 18 -20.57 -10.92 10.47
N GLN A 19 -19.90 -10.44 11.51
CA GLN A 19 -20.57 -9.70 12.58
C GLN A 19 -20.68 -8.22 12.18
N PRO A 20 -21.87 -7.62 12.24
CA PRO A 20 -22.02 -6.22 11.93
C PRO A 20 -21.19 -5.40 12.89
N ASN A 21 -20.30 -4.61 12.33
CA ASN A 21 -19.58 -3.59 13.07
C ASN A 21 -20.49 -2.37 13.22
N GLU A 22 -20.57 -1.77 14.41
CA GLU A 22 -21.38 -0.57 14.69
C GLU A 22 -21.02 0.63 13.80
N ILE A 23 -19.82 0.63 13.22
CA ILE A 23 -19.31 1.69 12.33
C ILE A 23 -19.50 1.33 10.86
N SER A 24 -19.61 0.05 10.50
CA SER A 24 -19.71 -0.37 9.12
C SER A 24 -21.06 0.01 8.51
N SER A 25 -21.05 0.97 7.60
CA SER A 25 -22.19 1.29 6.74
C SER A 25 -22.41 0.24 5.62
N ASN A 26 -21.64 -0.86 5.64
CA ASN A 26 -21.65 -1.81 4.55
C ASN A 26 -22.74 -2.88 4.70
N LEU A 27 -23.91 -2.52 4.25
CA LEU A 27 -25.09 -3.40 4.22
C LEU A 27 -24.96 -4.56 3.21
N GLU A 28 -23.89 -4.64 2.43
CA GLU A 28 -23.73 -5.65 1.38
C GLU A 28 -23.08 -6.96 1.87
N PHE A 29 -22.22 -6.88 2.90
CA PHE A 29 -21.49 -8.02 3.45
C PHE A 29 -22.14 -8.50 4.76
N THR A 30 -23.37 -9.00 4.67
CA THR A 30 -24.13 -9.47 5.82
C THR A 30 -24.64 -10.90 5.59
N PRO A 31 -24.89 -11.68 6.66
CA PRO A 31 -25.44 -13.04 6.53
C PRO A 31 -26.74 -13.09 5.73
N ASN A 32 -27.61 -12.09 5.88
CA ASN A 32 -28.87 -11.98 5.15
C ASN A 32 -28.70 -11.78 3.64
N LYS A 33 -27.52 -11.33 3.22
CA LYS A 33 -27.13 -11.15 1.82
C LYS A 33 -26.16 -12.22 1.31
N GLY A 34 -26.04 -13.34 2.03
CA GLY A 34 -25.22 -14.47 1.64
C GLY A 34 -23.75 -14.38 2.08
N TRP A 35 -23.32 -13.29 2.74
CA TRP A 35 -21.99 -13.19 3.32
C TRP A 35 -21.96 -13.89 4.68
N ASN A 36 -21.56 -15.15 4.70
CA ASN A 36 -21.51 -15.99 5.90
C ASN A 36 -20.09 -16.54 6.12
N GLU A 37 -19.87 -17.25 7.21
CA GLU A 37 -18.57 -17.81 7.56
C GLU A 37 -17.92 -18.61 6.43
N LYS A 38 -18.71 -19.49 5.78
CA LYS A 38 -18.20 -20.33 4.69
C LYS A 38 -17.71 -19.48 3.52
N VAL A 39 -18.47 -18.45 3.13
CA VAL A 39 -18.12 -17.56 2.01
C VAL A 39 -16.88 -16.72 2.36
N ARG A 40 -16.84 -16.17 3.58
CA ARG A 40 -15.67 -15.43 4.09
C ARG A 40 -14.43 -16.31 4.08
N ASP A 41 -14.52 -17.53 4.59
CA ASP A 41 -13.37 -18.44 4.72
C ASP A 41 -12.88 -18.92 3.33
N ILE A 42 -13.78 -19.11 2.36
CA ILE A 42 -13.39 -19.35 0.95
C ILE A 42 -12.64 -18.15 0.39
N LYS A 43 -13.10 -16.91 0.62
CA LYS A 43 -12.37 -15.72 0.18
C LYS A 43 -10.98 -15.67 0.80
N ILE A 44 -10.86 -15.89 2.10
CA ILE A 44 -9.58 -15.92 2.80
C ILE A 44 -8.64 -16.97 2.19
N GLN A 45 -9.15 -18.18 1.93
CA GLN A 45 -8.38 -19.24 1.28
C GLN A 45 -7.90 -18.83 -0.13
N ASN A 46 -8.77 -18.24 -0.93
CA ASN A 46 -8.42 -17.76 -2.27
C ASN A 46 -7.33 -16.69 -2.20
N LEU A 47 -7.49 -15.68 -1.34
CA LEU A 47 -6.49 -14.62 -1.12
C LEU A 47 -5.16 -15.23 -0.65
N THR A 48 -5.19 -16.14 0.29
CA THR A 48 -4.00 -16.82 0.82
C THR A 48 -3.25 -17.60 -0.26
N ASN A 49 -3.98 -18.30 -1.14
CA ASN A 49 -3.37 -19.03 -2.25
C ASN A 49 -2.59 -18.11 -3.20
N ILE A 50 -3.10 -16.92 -3.46
CA ILE A 50 -2.40 -15.92 -4.27
C ILE A 50 -1.18 -15.36 -3.53
N ILE A 51 -1.33 -14.95 -2.26
CA ILE A 51 -0.20 -14.46 -1.45
C ILE A 51 0.92 -15.50 -1.40
N LYS A 52 0.58 -16.76 -1.16
CA LYS A 52 1.54 -17.87 -1.16
C LYS A 52 2.27 -18.04 -2.49
N SER A 53 1.58 -17.85 -3.61
CA SER A 53 2.16 -18.05 -4.95
C SER A 53 3.11 -16.93 -5.38
N THR A 54 3.18 -15.82 -4.67
CA THR A 54 4.04 -14.69 -5.02
C THR A 54 5.54 -14.97 -4.89
N PHE A 55 5.92 -15.86 -3.96
CA PHE A 55 7.29 -16.26 -3.71
C PHE A 55 7.31 -17.74 -3.22
N ASP A 56 8.30 -18.52 -3.64
CA ASP A 56 8.41 -19.95 -3.30
C ASP A 56 8.38 -20.23 -1.80
N THR A 57 8.97 -19.36 -0.98
CA THR A 57 8.98 -19.46 0.49
C THR A 57 7.88 -18.62 1.15
N GLY A 58 6.98 -18.03 0.37
CA GLY A 58 6.05 -17.01 0.81
C GLY A 58 6.73 -15.66 1.10
N PRO A 59 5.94 -14.58 1.21
CA PRO A 59 6.44 -13.24 1.54
C PRO A 59 6.89 -13.15 3.00
N ASP A 60 7.77 -12.20 3.31
CA ASP A 60 8.23 -11.89 4.67
C ASP A 60 7.53 -10.66 5.24
N LEU A 61 6.97 -9.83 4.35
CA LEU A 61 6.25 -8.61 4.67
C LEU A 61 5.04 -8.49 3.76
N ILE A 62 3.85 -8.36 4.34
CA ILE A 62 2.58 -8.33 3.62
C ILE A 62 1.81 -7.10 4.07
N GLY A 63 1.76 -6.07 3.22
CA GLY A 63 0.84 -4.95 3.40
C GLY A 63 -0.47 -5.24 2.72
N VAL A 64 -1.58 -4.99 3.40
CA VAL A 64 -2.92 -5.14 2.83
C VAL A 64 -3.78 -3.94 3.15
N CYS A 65 -4.79 -3.71 2.34
CA CYS A 65 -5.89 -2.81 2.66
C CYS A 65 -7.24 -3.41 2.28
N GLU A 66 -8.31 -2.74 2.67
CA GLU A 66 -9.68 -3.25 2.57
C GLU A 66 -9.92 -4.51 3.42
N ILE A 67 -9.39 -4.51 4.63
CA ILE A 67 -9.62 -5.51 5.68
C ILE A 67 -10.30 -4.83 6.87
N GLU A 68 -11.34 -5.47 7.44
CA GLU A 68 -12.16 -4.81 8.48
C GLU A 68 -11.50 -4.79 9.85
N ASN A 69 -10.81 -5.87 10.24
CA ASN A 69 -10.31 -5.99 11.61
C ASN A 69 -9.12 -6.96 11.74
N ALA A 70 -8.51 -6.97 12.94
CA ALA A 70 -7.37 -7.83 13.26
C ALA A 70 -7.75 -9.33 13.22
N PHE A 71 -8.98 -9.70 13.56
CA PHE A 71 -9.43 -11.09 13.51
C PHE A 71 -9.34 -11.68 12.09
N LEU A 72 -9.67 -10.90 11.06
CA LEU A 72 -9.52 -11.32 9.67
C LEU A 72 -8.05 -11.45 9.26
N ALA A 73 -7.19 -10.58 9.77
CA ALA A 73 -5.75 -10.70 9.56
C ALA A 73 -5.17 -11.95 10.25
N GLU A 74 -5.65 -12.29 11.45
CA GLU A 74 -5.30 -13.54 12.13
C GLU A 74 -5.74 -14.76 11.32
N LYS A 75 -6.95 -14.73 10.76
CA LYS A 75 -7.43 -15.80 9.88
C LYS A 75 -6.57 -15.95 8.62
N LEU A 76 -6.13 -14.85 8.00
CA LEU A 76 -5.18 -14.90 6.88
C LEU A 76 -3.85 -15.54 7.32
N ILE A 77 -3.33 -15.18 8.49
CA ILE A 77 -2.12 -15.76 9.05
C ILE A 77 -2.30 -17.27 9.29
N ASP A 78 -3.41 -17.70 9.84
CA ASP A 78 -3.68 -19.10 10.11
C ASP A 78 -3.73 -19.94 8.81
N GLU A 79 -4.30 -19.42 7.75
CA GLU A 79 -4.29 -20.09 6.44
C GLU A 79 -2.89 -20.07 5.80
N LEU A 80 -2.11 -18.99 5.96
CA LEU A 80 -0.71 -18.94 5.53
C LEU A 80 0.15 -19.95 6.29
N LYS A 81 -0.03 -20.10 7.61
CA LYS A 81 0.64 -21.12 8.42
C LYS A 81 0.38 -22.52 7.89
N LYS A 82 -0.89 -22.87 7.65
CA LYS A 82 -1.28 -24.17 7.12
C LYS A 82 -0.66 -24.45 5.75
N SER A 83 -0.71 -23.45 4.87
CA SER A 83 -0.36 -23.63 3.46
C SER A 83 1.13 -23.55 3.17
N LEU A 84 1.91 -22.80 3.97
CA LEU A 84 3.35 -22.59 3.84
C LEU A 84 4.18 -23.37 4.86
N GLY A 85 3.55 -23.93 5.91
CA GLY A 85 4.27 -24.53 7.05
C GLY A 85 5.09 -23.49 7.85
N ARG A 86 4.71 -22.22 7.82
CA ARG A 86 5.39 -21.10 8.51
C ARG A 86 4.56 -20.63 9.70
N ASP A 87 5.19 -20.55 10.87
CA ASP A 87 4.59 -20.13 12.14
C ASP A 87 5.04 -18.75 12.63
N ASP A 88 5.76 -18.01 11.76
CA ASP A 88 6.50 -16.81 12.11
C ASP A 88 5.80 -15.50 11.73
N TYR A 89 4.55 -15.55 11.23
CA TYR A 89 3.79 -14.36 10.89
C TYR A 89 3.14 -13.71 12.09
N GLN A 90 3.22 -12.37 12.16
CA GLN A 90 2.59 -11.55 13.17
C GLN A 90 1.98 -10.28 12.55
N ILE A 91 0.92 -9.75 13.16
CA ILE A 91 0.35 -8.45 12.80
C ILE A 91 1.19 -7.36 13.44
N ALA A 92 1.57 -6.35 12.66
CA ALA A 92 2.23 -5.17 13.20
C ALA A 92 1.28 -4.38 14.10
N GLY A 93 1.79 -3.98 15.27
CA GLY A 93 1.02 -3.30 16.29
C GLY A 93 1.27 -1.79 16.35
N THR A 94 0.33 -1.09 16.99
CA THR A 94 0.50 0.30 17.41
C THR A 94 1.09 0.39 18.81
N ASN A 95 1.96 1.37 19.02
CA ASN A 95 2.53 1.66 20.33
C ASN A 95 1.50 2.43 21.16
N ILE A 96 1.01 1.79 22.22
CA ILE A 96 0.11 2.37 23.19
C ILE A 96 0.80 2.24 24.57
N ASP A 97 1.15 3.36 25.17
CA ASP A 97 1.81 3.42 26.48
C ASP A 97 3.09 2.56 26.57
N GLY A 98 3.90 2.58 25.51
CA GLY A 98 5.16 1.83 25.44
C GLY A 98 5.00 0.34 25.12
N LYS A 99 3.79 -0.13 24.79
CA LYS A 99 3.52 -1.53 24.42
C LYS A 99 2.92 -1.58 23.02
N LEU A 100 3.44 -2.48 22.20
CA LEU A 100 2.86 -2.78 20.88
C LEU A 100 1.60 -3.62 21.07
N LYS A 101 0.47 -3.09 20.63
CA LYS A 101 -0.81 -3.82 20.55
C LYS A 101 -1.18 -4.02 19.11
N PRO A 102 -1.78 -5.16 18.71
CA PRO A 102 -2.23 -5.36 17.35
C PRO A 102 -3.02 -4.14 16.85
N TYR A 103 -2.72 -3.69 15.63
CA TYR A 103 -3.43 -2.58 15.03
C TYR A 103 -4.87 -2.97 14.78
N HIS A 104 -5.82 -2.25 15.35
CA HIS A 104 -7.17 -2.73 15.44
C HIS A 104 -8.16 -2.00 14.55
N LYS A 105 -8.04 -0.72 14.34
CA LYS A 105 -9.14 -0.02 13.67
C LYS A 105 -8.76 1.40 13.35
N GLY A 106 -8.80 1.71 12.07
CA GLY A 106 -8.80 3.07 11.60
C GLY A 106 -10.19 3.73 11.65
N PRO A 107 -10.28 5.01 11.38
CA PRO A 107 -11.51 5.78 11.47
C PRO A 107 -12.42 5.69 10.24
N ASP A 108 -12.15 4.83 9.25
CA ASP A 108 -12.95 4.75 8.01
C ASP A 108 -14.40 4.37 8.31
N LEU A 109 -15.35 5.16 7.79
CA LEU A 109 -16.80 4.94 7.99
C LEU A 109 -17.32 3.64 7.36
N ARG A 110 -16.58 3.05 6.41
CA ARG A 110 -16.91 1.73 5.86
C ARG A 110 -16.41 0.60 6.74
N GLY A 111 -15.56 0.92 7.75
CA GLY A 111 -14.96 -0.05 8.66
C GLY A 111 -13.88 -0.91 8.00
N ILE A 112 -13.19 -0.42 6.97
CA ILE A 112 -12.07 -1.12 6.33
C ILE A 112 -10.78 -0.33 6.48
N ASP A 113 -9.72 -1.02 6.81
CA ASP A 113 -8.43 -0.44 7.16
C ASP A 113 -7.27 -1.00 6.35
N THR A 114 -6.08 -0.52 6.69
CA THR A 114 -4.79 -1.09 6.29
C THR A 114 -4.27 -2.03 7.37
N CYS A 115 -3.54 -3.06 6.97
CA CYS A 115 -2.86 -3.97 7.89
C CYS A 115 -1.48 -4.34 7.36
N LEU A 116 -0.55 -4.58 8.27
CA LEU A 116 0.79 -5.03 7.95
C LEU A 116 1.08 -6.33 8.73
N ILE A 117 1.39 -7.39 7.99
CA ILE A 117 1.80 -8.69 8.51
C ILE A 117 3.28 -8.86 8.21
N TYR A 118 4.04 -9.36 9.17
CA TYR A 118 5.48 -9.54 9.04
C TYR A 118 5.98 -10.85 9.63
N SER A 119 7.13 -11.35 9.16
CA SER A 119 7.84 -12.47 9.73
C SER A 119 8.69 -12.05 10.93
N ASN A 120 8.41 -12.58 12.12
CA ASN A 120 9.22 -12.32 13.30
C ASN A 120 10.57 -13.05 13.30
N LYS A 121 10.80 -13.95 12.34
CA LYS A 121 12.13 -14.54 12.09
C LYS A 121 13.06 -13.61 11.30
N ILE A 122 12.49 -12.61 10.62
CA ILE A 122 13.22 -11.62 9.82
C ILE A 122 13.26 -10.28 10.54
N PHE A 123 12.17 -9.90 11.21
CA PHE A 123 11.98 -8.59 11.78
C PHE A 123 11.67 -8.60 13.27
N GLU A 124 12.15 -7.58 13.95
CA GLU A 124 11.65 -7.15 15.24
C GLU A 124 10.98 -5.79 15.06
N GLN A 125 9.70 -5.68 15.44
CA GLN A 125 9.01 -4.40 15.42
C GLN A 125 9.49 -3.53 16.59
N LEU A 126 9.90 -2.28 16.28
CA LEU A 126 10.40 -1.32 17.25
C LEU A 126 9.35 -0.28 17.62
N ASP A 127 8.47 0.08 16.68
CA ASP A 127 7.46 1.13 16.86
C ASP A 127 6.30 0.96 15.87
N GLY A 128 5.16 1.62 16.12
CA GLY A 128 4.02 1.62 15.23
C GLY A 128 2.97 2.64 15.62
N HIS A 129 2.38 3.33 14.62
CA HIS A 129 1.35 4.36 14.80
C HIS A 129 0.35 4.36 13.65
N GLY A 130 -0.93 4.59 13.97
CA GLY A 130 -1.93 5.01 12.99
C GLY A 130 -2.01 6.53 12.94
N TYR A 131 -1.69 7.14 11.82
CA TYR A 131 -1.80 8.59 11.62
C TYR A 131 -3.12 8.95 10.97
N MET A 132 -4.02 9.54 11.76
CA MET A 132 -5.30 10.02 11.23
C MET A 132 -5.10 11.21 10.29
N ILE A 133 -5.72 11.16 9.12
CA ILE A 133 -5.76 12.29 8.20
C ILE A 133 -6.94 13.17 8.61
N ASN A 134 -6.66 14.40 9.01
CA ASN A 134 -7.68 15.35 9.50
C ASN A 134 -8.53 15.91 8.36
N PHE A 135 -9.59 15.20 8.02
CA PHE A 135 -10.69 15.71 7.21
C PHE A 135 -11.88 16.13 8.11
N ARG A 136 -12.87 16.81 7.50
CA ARG A 136 -14.14 17.10 8.19
C ARG A 136 -14.97 15.85 8.49
N PHE A 137 -14.60 14.70 7.94
CA PHE A 137 -15.22 13.40 8.15
C PHE A 137 -14.11 12.37 8.35
N PRO A 138 -14.40 11.29 9.09
CA PRO A 138 -13.48 10.19 9.28
C PRO A 138 -13.11 9.54 7.93
N THR A 139 -11.83 9.34 7.69
CA THR A 139 -11.28 8.63 6.54
C THR A 139 -10.18 7.69 7.01
N ARG A 140 -9.63 6.95 6.07
CA ARG A 140 -8.55 6.00 6.32
C ARG A 140 -7.33 6.71 6.90
N ASP A 141 -6.64 6.05 7.80
CA ASP A 141 -5.37 6.51 8.33
C ASP A 141 -4.17 6.00 7.52
N ILE A 142 -2.99 6.48 7.87
CA ILE A 142 -1.72 5.97 7.35
C ILE A 142 -1.11 5.15 8.48
N PHE A 143 -0.95 3.84 8.26
CA PHE A 143 -0.31 2.98 9.23
C PHE A 143 1.21 3.03 9.07
N TYR A 144 1.91 3.39 10.13
CA TYR A 144 3.36 3.40 10.21
C TYR A 144 3.85 2.28 11.12
N ALA A 145 4.92 1.60 10.69
CA ALA A 145 5.66 0.68 11.54
C ALA A 145 7.17 0.80 11.28
N LYS A 146 7.95 0.66 12.36
CA LYS A 146 9.41 0.66 12.33
C LYS A 146 9.92 -0.70 12.76
N PHE A 147 10.81 -1.25 11.96
CA PHE A 147 11.40 -2.55 12.19
C PHE A 147 12.92 -2.49 12.29
N ARG A 148 13.48 -3.46 13.00
CA ARG A 148 14.87 -3.89 12.92
C ARG A 148 14.94 -5.22 12.16
N VAL A 149 15.77 -5.30 11.14
CA VAL A 149 16.09 -6.54 10.44
C VAL A 149 17.09 -7.31 11.29
N LEU A 150 16.73 -8.53 11.71
CA LEU A 150 17.49 -9.31 12.67
C LEU A 150 18.87 -9.73 12.16
N LYS A 151 19.03 -9.88 10.84
CA LYS A 151 20.28 -10.33 10.23
C LYS A 151 21.44 -9.34 10.36
N ASN A 152 21.15 -8.04 10.13
CA ASN A 152 22.20 -7.00 10.05
C ASN A 152 21.89 -5.77 10.91
N ASN A 153 20.85 -5.79 11.73
CA ASN A 153 20.36 -4.68 12.56
C ASN A 153 19.93 -3.42 11.79
N ALA A 154 19.81 -3.49 10.47
CA ALA A 154 19.31 -2.38 9.67
C ALA A 154 17.88 -2.01 10.09
N LYS A 155 17.55 -0.73 10.05
CA LYS A 155 16.21 -0.24 10.36
C LYS A 155 15.44 -0.02 9.07
N LEU A 156 14.15 -0.40 9.08
CA LEU A 156 13.21 -0.19 7.99
C LEU A 156 11.96 0.50 8.54
N ASN A 157 11.61 1.64 7.98
CA ASN A 157 10.36 2.34 8.26
C ASN A 157 9.38 2.05 7.13
N ILE A 158 8.15 1.70 7.47
CA ILE A 158 7.11 1.31 6.51
C ILE A 158 5.88 2.16 6.75
N LEU A 159 5.30 2.70 5.67
CA LEU A 159 4.02 3.37 5.68
C LEU A 159 3.07 2.60 4.76
N VAL A 160 1.97 2.10 5.31
CA VAL A 160 0.91 1.44 4.54
C VAL A 160 -0.25 2.42 4.36
N ASN A 161 -0.67 2.60 3.12
CA ASN A 161 -1.62 3.63 2.72
C ASN A 161 -2.83 3.03 2.00
N HIS A 162 -4.00 3.63 2.19
CA HIS A 162 -5.17 3.45 1.36
C HIS A 162 -5.87 4.80 1.23
N TRP A 163 -5.60 5.54 0.15
CA TRP A 163 -6.10 6.91 -0.02
C TRP A 163 -7.57 6.94 -0.51
N PRO A 164 -8.26 8.10 -0.38
CA PRO A 164 -9.63 8.25 -0.84
C PRO A 164 -9.82 7.86 -2.30
N SER A 165 -10.86 7.05 -2.56
CA SER A 165 -11.19 6.57 -3.91
C SER A 165 -11.57 7.71 -4.85
N ARG A 166 -11.33 7.51 -6.16
CA ARG A 166 -11.84 8.39 -7.24
C ARG A 166 -13.36 8.30 -7.41
N ARG A 167 -14.03 7.33 -6.80
CA ARG A 167 -15.49 7.24 -6.78
C ARG A 167 -16.02 8.25 -5.76
N GLY A 168 -16.68 9.33 -6.24
CA GLY A 168 -17.45 10.22 -5.36
C GLY A 168 -18.59 9.43 -4.70
N ARG A 169 -18.96 9.80 -3.47
CA ARG A 169 -20.27 9.39 -2.91
C ARG A 169 -21.33 10.25 -3.58
N ASP A 170 -22.37 9.61 -4.11
CA ASP A 170 -23.45 10.32 -4.82
C ASP A 170 -24.14 11.37 -3.93
N ASP A 171 -24.13 11.19 -2.61
CA ASP A 171 -24.79 12.05 -1.62
C ASP A 171 -23.92 13.26 -1.17
N TYR A 172 -22.61 13.27 -1.48
CA TYR A 172 -21.65 14.31 -1.07
C TYR A 172 -20.82 14.86 -2.24
N SER A 173 -21.18 14.54 -3.48
CA SER A 173 -20.41 14.89 -4.68
C SER A 173 -20.20 16.39 -4.87
N GLU A 174 -21.10 17.23 -4.36
CA GLU A 174 -20.97 18.69 -4.43
C GLU A 174 -20.06 19.28 -3.35
N LEU A 175 -19.77 18.53 -2.26
CA LEU A 175 -19.03 19.06 -1.11
C LEU A 175 -17.55 18.61 -1.06
N MET A 176 -17.15 17.62 -1.89
CA MET A 176 -15.81 17.04 -1.79
C MET A 176 -15.24 16.66 -3.14
N ASP A 177 -14.31 17.46 -3.58
CA ASP A 177 -13.35 17.06 -4.60
C ASP A 177 -12.49 15.90 -4.06
N THR A 178 -12.75 14.68 -4.57
CA THR A 178 -12.01 13.47 -4.16
C THR A 178 -10.52 13.60 -4.51
N GLU A 179 -10.17 14.39 -5.51
CA GLU A 179 -8.79 14.72 -5.86
C GLU A 179 -8.13 15.54 -4.75
N TYR A 180 -8.81 16.56 -4.20
CA TYR A 180 -8.31 17.34 -3.08
C TYR A 180 -8.06 16.46 -1.83
N SER A 181 -8.93 15.49 -1.58
CA SER A 181 -8.77 14.55 -0.47
C SER A 181 -7.50 13.71 -0.62
N ARG A 182 -7.14 13.31 -1.85
CA ARG A 182 -5.88 12.62 -2.10
C ARG A 182 -4.67 13.54 -1.97
N TYR A 183 -4.78 14.83 -2.34
CA TYR A 183 -3.71 15.81 -2.08
C TYR A 183 -3.41 15.95 -0.58
N MET A 184 -4.45 16.04 0.24
CA MET A 184 -4.31 16.10 1.70
C MET A 184 -3.68 14.83 2.27
N ALA A 185 -4.09 13.65 1.80
CA ALA A 185 -3.48 12.38 2.20
C ALA A 185 -2.00 12.32 1.81
N ALA A 186 -1.67 12.74 0.60
CA ALA A 186 -0.31 12.81 0.08
C ALA A 186 0.59 13.75 0.91
N GLU A 187 0.10 14.94 1.21
CA GLU A 187 0.82 15.92 2.02
C GLU A 187 1.03 15.41 3.45
N HIS A 188 0.01 14.76 4.03
CA HIS A 188 0.14 14.16 5.36
C HIS A 188 1.19 13.03 5.38
N CYS A 189 1.16 12.14 4.39
CA CYS A 189 2.19 11.11 4.21
C CYS A 189 3.58 11.73 4.05
N GLY A 190 3.71 12.78 3.24
CA GLY A 190 4.96 13.52 3.05
C GLY A 190 5.49 14.15 4.34
N ARG A 191 4.63 14.68 5.21
CA ARG A 191 5.00 15.20 6.54
C ARG A 191 5.51 14.10 7.48
N ILE A 192 4.91 12.92 7.45
CA ILE A 192 5.41 11.77 8.22
C ILE A 192 6.80 11.39 7.71
N VAL A 193 7.00 11.30 6.40
CA VAL A 193 8.31 11.05 5.77
C VAL A 193 9.32 12.11 6.19
N ASP A 194 8.97 13.38 6.13
CA ASP A 194 9.81 14.50 6.56
C ASP A 194 10.23 14.37 8.04
N SER A 195 9.32 13.97 8.91
CA SER A 195 9.62 13.78 10.34
C SER A 195 10.66 12.67 10.59
N ILE A 196 10.75 11.69 9.68
CA ILE A 196 11.71 10.60 9.74
C ILE A 196 13.05 11.02 9.10
N LEU A 197 13.01 11.67 7.95
CA LEU A 197 14.20 11.99 7.13
C LEU A 197 14.87 13.30 7.50
N LYS A 198 14.24 14.15 8.30
CA LYS A 198 14.79 15.47 8.66
C LYS A 198 15.06 15.60 10.16
N TYR A 199 16.02 16.43 10.48
CA TYR A 199 16.19 16.93 11.83
C TYR A 199 15.09 17.94 12.17
N PRO A 200 14.54 17.91 13.39
CA PRO A 200 13.62 18.95 13.86
C PRO A 200 14.26 20.34 13.80
N LYS A 201 13.46 21.38 13.63
CA LYS A 201 13.93 22.77 13.55
C LYS A 201 14.87 23.15 14.69
N MET A 202 14.49 22.80 15.94
CA MET A 202 15.29 23.11 17.14
C MET A 202 16.68 22.44 17.12
N GLU A 203 16.82 21.31 16.44
CA GLU A 203 18.09 20.58 16.33
C GLU A 203 18.95 21.16 15.21
N ILE A 204 18.38 21.37 14.02
CA ILE A 204 19.13 21.95 12.88
C ILE A 204 19.60 23.37 13.15
N GLU A 205 18.91 24.15 13.96
CA GLU A 205 19.31 25.50 14.35
C GLU A 205 20.61 25.50 15.15
N LYS A 206 20.95 24.43 15.88
CA LYS A 206 22.20 24.26 16.63
C LYS A 206 23.40 23.91 15.74
N PHE A 207 23.16 23.48 14.51
CA PHE A 207 24.24 23.13 13.58
C PHE A 207 25.02 24.38 13.16
N PRO A 208 26.34 24.27 12.81
CA PRO A 208 27.10 25.34 12.21
C PRO A 208 26.42 25.93 10.96
N ASN A 209 26.72 27.17 10.61
CA ASN A 209 26.14 27.83 9.45
C ASN A 209 26.76 27.38 8.12
N ASN A 210 27.90 26.72 8.14
CA ASN A 210 28.52 26.12 6.97
C ASN A 210 28.39 24.60 7.01
N VAL A 211 27.97 24.02 5.90
CA VAL A 211 27.73 22.57 5.75
C VAL A 211 29.02 21.74 5.84
N ASP A 212 30.16 22.32 5.53
CA ASP A 212 31.47 21.69 5.62
C ASP A 212 32.07 21.74 7.03
N SER A 213 31.46 22.48 7.95
CA SER A 213 31.92 22.56 9.35
C SER A 213 31.67 21.25 10.09
N ILE A 214 32.62 20.94 11.00
CA ILE A 214 32.48 19.77 11.88
C ILE A 214 31.49 20.07 12.99
N HIS A 215 30.57 19.12 13.20
CA HIS A 215 29.60 19.11 14.27
C HIS A 215 29.51 17.70 14.86
N GLU A 216 29.94 17.53 16.10
CA GLU A 216 29.99 16.23 16.80
C GLU A 216 30.72 15.15 15.99
N GLY A 217 31.92 15.47 15.49
CA GLY A 217 32.83 14.52 14.83
C GLY A 217 32.56 14.23 13.35
N LYS A 218 31.52 14.82 12.74
CA LYS A 218 31.21 14.72 11.31
C LYS A 218 30.95 16.10 10.73
N THR A 219 31.10 16.26 9.43
CA THR A 219 30.60 17.46 8.77
C THR A 219 29.07 17.53 8.90
N VAL A 220 28.53 18.74 8.91
CA VAL A 220 27.08 18.94 8.85
C VAL A 220 26.46 18.20 7.66
N LEU A 221 27.17 18.25 6.54
CA LEU A 221 26.79 17.59 5.31
C LEU A 221 26.61 16.07 5.50
N GLU A 222 27.60 15.39 6.11
CA GLU A 222 27.54 13.95 6.40
C GLU A 222 26.37 13.61 7.30
N LYS A 223 26.09 14.43 8.32
CA LYS A 223 24.94 14.23 9.21
C LYS A 223 23.60 14.34 8.46
N LEU A 224 23.46 15.33 7.59
CA LEU A 224 22.26 15.48 6.76
C LEU A 224 22.09 14.31 5.80
N GLU A 225 23.18 13.81 5.20
CA GLU A 225 23.14 12.63 4.34
C GLU A 225 22.74 11.37 5.08
N GLU A 226 23.26 11.12 6.27
CA GLU A 226 22.89 9.98 7.10
C GLU A 226 21.40 9.96 7.43
N ARG A 227 20.83 11.14 7.69
CA ARG A 227 19.40 11.27 7.95
C ARG A 227 18.58 10.95 6.69
N TRP A 228 19.02 11.41 5.53
CA TRP A 228 18.39 11.13 4.25
C TRP A 228 18.56 9.68 3.77
N ASP A 229 19.59 9.00 4.25
CA ASP A 229 19.83 7.58 3.96
C ASP A 229 19.00 6.62 4.84
N ILE A 230 18.09 7.12 5.68
CA ILE A 230 17.15 6.27 6.42
C ILE A 230 16.28 5.51 5.43
N ASN A 231 16.12 4.20 5.67
CA ASN A 231 15.30 3.33 4.84
C ASN A 231 13.82 3.56 5.13
N ILE A 232 13.07 3.98 4.11
CA ILE A 232 11.61 4.11 4.14
C ILE A 232 11.02 3.41 2.92
N LEU A 233 10.00 2.57 3.17
CA LEU A 233 9.11 2.01 2.17
C LEU A 233 7.70 2.56 2.41
N VAL A 234 7.18 3.31 1.44
CA VAL A 234 5.78 3.71 1.38
C VAL A 234 5.10 2.81 0.37
N MET A 235 4.06 2.10 0.78
CA MET A 235 3.29 1.23 -0.09
C MET A 235 1.80 1.41 0.16
N GLY A 236 0.99 1.14 -0.86
CA GLY A 236 -0.46 1.31 -0.70
C GLY A 236 -1.22 1.36 -2.01
N ASP A 237 -2.54 1.35 -1.88
CA ASP A 237 -3.47 1.80 -2.90
C ASP A 237 -3.66 3.32 -2.74
N PHE A 238 -3.01 4.07 -3.61
CA PHE A 238 -3.04 5.54 -3.59
C PHE A 238 -4.25 6.11 -4.32
N ASN A 239 -5.04 5.27 -5.00
CA ASN A 239 -6.15 5.69 -5.85
C ASN A 239 -5.78 6.79 -6.88
N ASP A 240 -4.48 6.97 -7.12
CA ASP A 240 -3.88 7.87 -8.10
C ASP A 240 -2.70 7.21 -8.81
N GLU A 241 -2.46 7.64 -10.05
CA GLU A 241 -1.37 7.16 -10.88
C GLU A 241 -0.01 7.73 -10.44
N PRO A 242 1.11 7.09 -10.78
CA PRO A 242 2.45 7.59 -10.46
C PRO A 242 2.75 9.03 -10.91
N PHE A 243 2.06 9.51 -11.95
CA PHE A 243 2.21 10.85 -12.53
C PHE A 243 1.21 11.87 -12.00
N ASP A 244 0.22 11.48 -11.18
CA ASP A 244 -0.77 12.40 -10.63
C ASP A 244 -0.14 13.39 -9.65
N LYS A 245 -0.78 14.54 -9.51
CA LYS A 245 -0.28 15.64 -8.67
C LYS A 245 -0.11 15.24 -7.21
N SER A 246 -1.00 14.40 -6.67
CA SER A 246 -0.88 13.87 -5.31
C SER A 246 0.47 13.17 -5.09
N ILE A 247 0.87 12.33 -6.03
CA ILE A 247 2.12 11.58 -5.98
C ILE A 247 3.33 12.48 -6.26
N MET A 248 3.28 13.26 -7.37
CA MET A 248 4.45 14.01 -7.80
C MET A 248 4.68 15.32 -7.06
N LYS A 249 3.59 16.05 -6.69
CA LYS A 249 3.69 17.40 -6.13
C LYS A 249 3.43 17.49 -4.63
N TYR A 250 2.63 16.58 -4.09
CA TYR A 250 2.27 16.61 -2.66
C TYR A 250 3.03 15.56 -1.84
N LEU A 251 3.25 14.35 -2.39
CA LEU A 251 4.14 13.34 -1.79
C LEU A 251 5.60 13.50 -2.22
N TYR A 252 5.86 14.28 -3.27
CA TYR A 252 7.19 14.47 -3.86
C TYR A 252 7.88 13.18 -4.30
N ALA A 253 7.13 12.23 -4.84
CA ALA A 253 7.65 11.00 -5.41
C ALA A 253 7.96 11.19 -6.90
N THR A 254 9.20 10.96 -7.29
CA THR A 254 9.73 11.19 -8.64
C THR A 254 10.10 9.90 -9.35
N PRO A 255 10.04 9.84 -10.70
CA PRO A 255 10.64 8.76 -11.49
C PRO A 255 12.17 8.90 -11.64
N ASP A 256 12.75 10.06 -11.31
CA ASP A 256 14.19 10.32 -11.50
C ASP A 256 15.03 9.87 -10.30
N LYS A 257 15.55 8.63 -10.36
CA LYS A 257 16.45 8.09 -9.35
C LYS A 257 17.76 8.88 -9.20
N ASN A 258 18.19 9.64 -10.21
CA ASN A 258 19.41 10.42 -10.13
C ASN A 258 19.20 11.69 -9.29
N LEU A 259 17.99 12.19 -9.19
CA LEU A 259 17.65 13.28 -8.28
C LEU A 259 17.90 12.87 -6.83
N LEU A 260 17.49 11.66 -6.43
CA LEU A 260 17.70 11.16 -5.07
C LEU A 260 19.15 10.78 -4.78
N ARG A 261 19.86 10.21 -5.76
CA ARG A 261 21.27 9.80 -5.57
C ARG A 261 22.19 10.96 -5.23
N LYS A 262 21.89 12.16 -5.76
CA LYS A 262 22.68 13.37 -5.57
C LYS A 262 21.91 14.40 -4.76
N TRP A 263 21.80 14.20 -3.45
CA TRP A 263 21.06 15.10 -2.57
C TRP A 263 21.57 16.55 -2.62
N ASN A 264 22.90 16.78 -2.75
CA ASN A 264 23.50 18.10 -2.96
C ASN A 264 22.92 18.80 -4.21
N ARG A 265 22.43 18.04 -5.19
CA ARG A 265 21.73 18.57 -6.35
C ARG A 265 20.42 19.23 -5.96
N ILE A 266 19.69 18.67 -5.01
CA ILE A 266 18.42 19.24 -4.52
C ILE A 266 18.69 20.60 -3.86
N PHE A 267 19.71 20.68 -2.99
CA PHE A 267 20.13 21.96 -2.41
C PHE A 267 20.59 22.95 -3.47
N ARG A 268 21.33 22.51 -4.48
CA ARG A 268 21.77 23.37 -5.58
C ARG A 268 20.58 23.88 -6.39
N LEU A 269 19.64 23.01 -6.77
CA LEU A 269 18.43 23.38 -7.49
C LEU A 269 17.55 24.34 -6.66
N ALA A 270 17.44 24.09 -5.36
CA ALA A 270 16.73 24.99 -4.46
C ALA A 270 17.39 26.37 -4.37
N LYS A 271 18.72 26.45 -4.40
CA LYS A 271 19.46 27.73 -4.44
C LYS A 271 19.38 28.44 -5.80
N GLU A 272 19.23 27.70 -6.88
CA GLU A 272 19.03 28.26 -8.23
C GLU A 272 17.63 28.89 -8.38
N ASP A 273 16.65 28.54 -7.54
CA ASP A 273 15.37 29.22 -7.47
C ASP A 273 15.55 30.63 -6.93
N PHE A 274 15.09 31.62 -7.69
CA PHE A 274 15.16 33.05 -7.33
C PHE A 274 14.64 33.35 -5.93
N LYS A 275 13.60 32.62 -5.49
CA LYS A 275 12.99 32.74 -4.15
C LYS A 275 13.90 32.28 -3.01
N ASN A 276 14.96 31.53 -3.30
CA ASN A 276 15.83 30.92 -2.29
C ASN A 276 17.25 31.49 -2.29
N ARG A 277 17.56 32.50 -3.13
CA ARG A 277 18.93 33.06 -3.27
C ARG A 277 19.53 33.52 -1.96
N ASP A 278 18.72 34.15 -1.12
CA ASP A 278 19.15 34.73 0.16
C ASP A 278 18.96 33.78 1.35
N LYS A 279 18.45 32.58 1.13
CA LYS A 279 18.18 31.60 2.19
C LYS A 279 19.48 30.85 2.59
N THR A 280 19.61 30.63 3.89
CA THR A 280 20.63 29.73 4.44
C THR A 280 20.30 28.27 4.08
N TYR A 281 21.31 27.37 4.15
CA TYR A 281 21.06 25.95 3.93
C TYR A 281 20.04 25.39 4.95
N LYS A 282 20.02 25.91 6.19
CA LYS A 282 19.06 25.50 7.22
C LYS A 282 17.62 25.80 6.82
N GLN A 283 17.37 27.00 6.30
CA GLN A 283 16.06 27.40 5.80
C GLN A 283 15.63 26.52 4.62
N ILE A 284 16.52 26.31 3.65
CA ILE A 284 16.26 25.43 2.51
C ILE A 284 15.96 24.00 3.00
N TYR A 285 16.75 23.47 3.93
CA TYR A 285 16.57 22.14 4.48
C TYR A 285 15.18 21.96 5.16
N LEU A 286 14.74 22.97 5.90
CA LEU A 286 13.44 22.91 6.58
C LEU A 286 12.26 23.06 5.63
N GLU A 287 12.38 23.89 4.62
CA GLU A 287 11.29 24.23 3.71
C GLU A 287 11.13 23.22 2.56
N GLN A 288 12.24 22.66 2.05
CA GLN A 288 12.16 21.71 0.93
C GLN A 288 11.67 20.35 1.42
N PRO A 289 10.62 19.79 0.82
CA PRO A 289 10.15 18.46 1.19
C PRO A 289 11.19 17.38 0.83
N SER A 290 11.15 16.28 1.55
CA SER A 290 11.93 15.09 1.22
C SER A 290 11.43 14.48 -0.09
N VAL A 291 12.36 14.20 -1.00
CA VAL A 291 12.05 13.60 -2.29
C VAL A 291 12.13 12.07 -2.18
N LEU A 292 11.12 11.39 -2.68
CA LEU A 292 11.04 9.94 -2.75
C LEU A 292 11.17 9.45 -4.20
N PHE A 293 11.51 8.18 -4.37
CA PHE A 293 11.54 7.51 -5.67
C PHE A 293 10.35 6.59 -5.82
N ASN A 294 9.54 6.82 -6.86
CA ASN A 294 8.45 5.93 -7.20
C ASN A 294 8.94 4.80 -8.11
N CYS A 295 8.86 3.58 -7.61
CA CYS A 295 9.40 2.40 -8.27
C CYS A 295 8.54 1.88 -9.43
N MET A 296 7.26 2.32 -9.51
CA MET A 296 6.27 1.70 -10.39
C MET A 296 6.28 2.23 -11.81
N TRP A 297 6.95 3.35 -12.09
CA TRP A 297 6.96 3.97 -13.41
C TRP A 297 7.33 3.04 -14.56
N LYS A 298 8.23 2.09 -14.32
CA LYS A 298 8.65 1.11 -15.35
C LYS A 298 7.55 0.12 -15.71
N LEU A 299 6.52 -0.02 -14.88
CA LEU A 299 5.39 -0.94 -15.11
C LEU A 299 4.21 -0.25 -15.82
N TYR A 300 4.28 1.07 -16.01
CA TYR A 300 3.31 1.75 -16.85
C TYR A 300 3.53 1.38 -18.34
N PRO A 301 2.52 1.04 -19.15
CA PRO A 301 1.08 1.22 -18.94
C PRO A 301 0.35 0.03 -18.28
N ASN A 302 1.04 -0.97 -17.73
CA ASN A 302 0.38 -2.04 -17.02
C ASN A 302 -0.30 -1.48 -15.77
N GLY A 303 -1.42 -2.05 -15.33
CA GLY A 303 -2.13 -1.62 -14.14
C GLY A 303 -2.31 -2.73 -13.13
N SER A 304 -2.41 -2.37 -11.86
CA SER A 304 -2.75 -3.28 -10.77
C SER A 304 -4.26 -3.41 -10.56
N LEU A 305 -5.04 -2.44 -11.03
CA LEU A 305 -6.50 -2.38 -10.94
C LEU A 305 -7.11 -2.15 -12.32
N TYR A 306 -8.21 -2.86 -12.62
CA TYR A 306 -9.09 -2.47 -13.72
C TYR A 306 -10.23 -1.59 -13.22
N PHE A 307 -10.18 -0.31 -13.56
CA PHE A 307 -11.17 0.67 -13.11
C PHE A 307 -12.35 0.72 -14.09
N ARG A 308 -13.48 0.12 -13.69
CA ARG A 308 -14.68 -0.03 -14.55
C ARG A 308 -15.26 1.30 -15.05
N LYS A 309 -15.13 2.38 -14.28
CA LYS A 309 -15.68 3.70 -14.64
C LYS A 309 -15.03 4.29 -15.89
N THR A 310 -13.75 4.04 -16.09
CA THR A 310 -12.97 4.54 -17.25
C THR A 310 -12.64 3.46 -18.26
N ASN A 311 -13.03 2.21 -18.02
CA ASN A 311 -12.64 1.05 -18.84
C ASN A 311 -11.13 0.96 -19.07
N SER A 312 -10.33 1.22 -18.03
CA SER A 312 -8.88 1.26 -18.15
C SER A 312 -8.19 0.54 -16.99
N PHE A 313 -7.01 0.01 -17.27
CA PHE A 313 -6.09 -0.40 -16.23
C PHE A 313 -5.45 0.84 -15.60
N ASN A 314 -5.35 0.83 -14.26
CA ASN A 314 -4.73 1.90 -13.49
C ASN A 314 -3.67 1.33 -12.55
N LEU A 315 -2.59 2.08 -12.35
CA LEU A 315 -1.47 1.70 -11.49
C LEU A 315 -1.57 2.42 -10.13
N PHE A 316 -2.63 2.09 -9.37
CA PHE A 316 -2.92 2.73 -8.09
C PHE A 316 -2.15 2.14 -6.92
N ASP A 317 -1.82 0.84 -7.00
CA ASP A 317 -1.00 0.17 -6.01
C ASP A 317 0.48 0.45 -6.30
N GLN A 318 1.21 1.04 -5.34
CA GLN A 318 2.56 1.52 -5.62
C GLN A 318 3.53 1.21 -4.49
N PHE A 319 4.82 1.04 -4.86
CA PHE A 319 5.98 1.08 -3.98
C PHE A 319 6.76 2.37 -4.22
N ILE A 320 6.92 3.16 -3.16
CA ILE A 320 7.65 4.43 -3.17
C ILE A 320 8.70 4.36 -2.06
N ILE A 321 9.95 4.76 -2.35
CA ILE A 321 11.08 4.52 -1.44
C ILE A 321 11.91 5.77 -1.21
N SER A 322 12.57 5.82 -0.05
CA SER A 322 13.59 6.81 0.26
C SER A 322 14.92 6.55 -0.46
N ARG A 323 15.82 7.54 -0.39
CA ARG A 323 17.20 7.40 -0.86
C ARG A 323 17.94 6.24 -0.18
N GLY A 324 17.67 5.99 1.10
CA GLY A 324 18.27 4.88 1.85
C GLY A 324 18.05 3.55 1.15
N LEU A 325 16.80 3.18 0.87
CA LEU A 325 16.47 1.95 0.15
C LEU A 325 16.91 1.96 -1.32
N LEU A 326 16.97 3.13 -1.97
CA LEU A 326 17.44 3.22 -3.35
C LEU A 326 18.96 2.99 -3.46
N CYS A 327 19.74 3.51 -2.51
CA CYS A 327 21.21 3.51 -2.55
C CYS A 327 21.86 2.40 -1.72
N GLY A 328 21.17 1.80 -0.76
CA GLY A 328 21.67 0.72 0.09
C GLY A 328 22.63 1.19 1.19
N LYS A 329 22.60 2.45 1.58
CA LYS A 329 23.61 3.04 2.50
C LYS A 329 23.47 2.58 3.95
N GLN A 330 22.28 2.16 4.36
CA GLN A 330 22.00 1.68 5.73
C GLN A 330 21.58 0.20 5.75
N GLY A 331 22.30 -0.64 5.00
CA GLY A 331 22.23 -2.09 5.08
C GLY A 331 21.02 -2.74 4.38
N LEU A 332 20.16 -1.95 3.72
CA LEU A 332 19.02 -2.45 2.93
C LEU A 332 18.98 -1.75 1.58
N LYS A 333 18.66 -2.50 0.52
CA LYS A 333 18.54 -1.95 -0.83
C LYS A 333 17.37 -2.57 -1.58
N MET A 334 16.49 -1.72 -2.13
CA MET A 334 15.43 -2.18 -3.02
C MET A 334 16.00 -2.76 -4.31
N ASN A 335 15.65 -4.01 -4.62
CA ASN A 335 15.93 -4.60 -5.92
C ASN A 335 14.90 -4.10 -6.94
N LEU A 336 15.26 -3.07 -7.67
CA LEU A 336 14.35 -2.45 -8.65
C LEU A 336 13.93 -3.40 -9.79
N ASN A 337 14.67 -4.48 -10.03
CA ASN A 337 14.34 -5.45 -11.09
C ASN A 337 13.32 -6.50 -10.63
N SER A 338 13.14 -6.66 -9.32
CA SER A 338 12.18 -7.59 -8.74
C SER A 338 10.74 -7.06 -8.65
N ILE A 339 10.56 -5.76 -8.92
CA ILE A 339 9.24 -5.12 -8.79
C ILE A 339 8.33 -5.59 -9.90
N ASN A 340 7.19 -6.14 -9.52
CA ASN A 340 6.25 -6.79 -10.43
C ASN A 340 4.79 -6.59 -9.99
N ILE A 341 3.88 -6.70 -10.94
CA ILE A 341 2.43 -6.88 -10.73
C ILE A 341 2.16 -8.36 -10.95
N ASN A 342 1.73 -9.08 -9.92
CA ASN A 342 1.48 -10.51 -10.03
C ASN A 342 0.06 -10.76 -10.56
N THR A 343 -0.03 -11.17 -11.83
CA THR A 343 -1.29 -11.48 -12.51
C THR A 343 -1.59 -12.98 -12.58
N GLN A 344 -0.62 -13.81 -12.22
CA GLN A 344 -0.69 -15.26 -12.40
C GLN A 344 -1.88 -15.88 -11.65
N GLY A 345 -2.70 -16.62 -12.35
CA GLY A 345 -3.87 -17.30 -11.81
C GLY A 345 -5.01 -16.39 -11.38
N MET A 346 -4.95 -15.10 -11.69
CA MET A 346 -5.93 -14.09 -11.24
C MET A 346 -6.73 -13.46 -12.37
N THR A 347 -6.39 -13.70 -13.61
CA THR A 347 -7.03 -13.04 -14.76
C THR A 347 -8.27 -13.78 -15.25
N LEU A 348 -9.28 -13.02 -15.65
CA LEU A 348 -10.41 -13.55 -16.38
C LEU A 348 -9.90 -14.17 -17.71
N GLY A 349 -10.21 -15.44 -17.93
CA GLY A 349 -9.85 -16.17 -19.13
C GLY A 349 -8.66 -17.12 -19.01
N GLU A 350 -7.80 -17.00 -17.98
CA GLU A 350 -6.70 -17.96 -17.77
C GLU A 350 -7.14 -19.27 -17.09
N ASN A 351 -8.18 -19.21 -16.23
CA ASN A 351 -8.69 -20.37 -15.49
C ASN A 351 -9.99 -20.97 -16.05
N LEU A 352 -10.59 -20.30 -17.01
CA LEU A 352 -11.74 -20.82 -17.74
C LEU A 352 -11.21 -21.29 -19.11
N SER A 353 -11.24 -22.61 -19.36
CA SER A 353 -11.17 -23.07 -20.75
C SER A 353 -12.23 -22.30 -21.51
N GLU A 354 -11.92 -21.79 -22.68
CA GLU A 354 -12.85 -21.03 -23.52
C GLU A 354 -14.21 -21.68 -23.57
N SER A 355 -14.27 -23.02 -23.63
CA SER A 355 -15.50 -23.83 -23.58
C SER A 355 -16.30 -23.72 -22.27
N LYS A 356 -15.67 -23.52 -21.11
CA LYS A 356 -16.39 -23.36 -19.83
C LYS A 356 -16.99 -21.96 -19.69
N PHE A 357 -16.31 -20.94 -20.16
CA PHE A 357 -16.83 -19.57 -20.15
C PHE A 357 -18.05 -19.42 -21.05
N GLU A 358 -18.02 -20.07 -22.24
CA GLU A 358 -19.16 -20.14 -23.17
C GLU A 358 -20.35 -20.89 -22.58
N GLN A 359 -20.11 -22.06 -21.97
CA GLN A 359 -21.16 -22.88 -21.38
C GLN A 359 -21.82 -22.23 -20.13
N GLU A 360 -21.05 -21.54 -19.31
CA GLU A 360 -21.57 -20.91 -18.09
C GLU A 360 -22.26 -19.58 -18.34
N ASN A 361 -21.93 -18.85 -19.41
CA ASN A 361 -22.41 -17.49 -19.64
C ASN A 361 -23.27 -17.30 -20.88
N ASN A 362 -23.44 -18.32 -21.73
CA ASN A 362 -24.14 -18.20 -23.02
C ASN A 362 -23.60 -17.05 -23.92
N TYR A 363 -22.31 -16.71 -23.77
CA TYR A 363 -21.67 -15.68 -24.57
C TYR A 363 -21.00 -16.30 -25.80
N ASP A 364 -21.23 -15.70 -26.96
CA ASP A 364 -20.44 -15.95 -28.17
C ASP A 364 -19.03 -15.37 -27.95
N GLU A 365 -17.97 -16.18 -28.06
CA GLU A 365 -16.56 -15.77 -27.93
C GLU A 365 -16.19 -14.50 -28.71
N ARG A 366 -16.89 -14.29 -29.85
CA ARG A 366 -16.73 -13.12 -30.70
C ARG A 366 -17.23 -11.82 -30.03
N LEU A 367 -18.03 -11.95 -28.97
CA LEU A 367 -18.66 -10.84 -28.25
C LEU A 367 -18.01 -10.53 -26.89
N ILE A 368 -16.99 -11.30 -26.45
CA ILE A 368 -16.21 -10.90 -25.27
C ILE A 368 -15.29 -9.76 -25.73
N PRO A 369 -15.57 -8.52 -25.34
CA PRO A 369 -14.68 -7.42 -25.69
C PRO A 369 -13.27 -7.74 -25.20
N LEU A 370 -12.25 -7.46 -26.04
CA LEU A 370 -10.83 -7.64 -25.67
C LEU A 370 -10.48 -6.96 -24.33
N GLU A 371 -11.22 -5.93 -23.98
CA GLU A 371 -11.14 -5.20 -22.70
C GLU A 371 -11.52 -6.04 -21.48
N PHE A 372 -12.16 -7.20 -21.60
CA PHE A 372 -12.44 -8.13 -20.51
C PHE A 372 -11.35 -9.16 -20.28
N LYS A 373 -10.50 -9.42 -21.28
CA LYS A 373 -9.38 -10.35 -21.14
C LYS A 373 -8.28 -9.72 -20.29
N GLY A 374 -7.76 -10.47 -19.33
CA GLY A 374 -6.65 -10.03 -18.49
C GLY A 374 -7.02 -9.18 -17.28
N ARG A 375 -8.30 -9.01 -16.98
CA ARG A 375 -8.74 -8.31 -15.75
C ARG A 375 -8.57 -9.17 -14.51
N PRO A 376 -8.31 -8.56 -13.34
CA PRO A 376 -8.36 -9.28 -12.07
C PRO A 376 -9.78 -9.81 -11.82
N MET A 377 -9.85 -11.05 -11.33
CA MET A 377 -11.12 -11.67 -10.93
C MET A 377 -11.50 -11.19 -9.54
N SER A 378 -12.45 -10.25 -9.47
CA SER A 378 -13.07 -9.86 -8.20
C SER A 378 -13.76 -11.06 -7.54
N PHE A 379 -13.78 -11.08 -6.21
CA PHE A 379 -14.49 -12.11 -5.48
C PHE A 379 -16.00 -11.96 -5.63
N GLU A 380 -16.64 -13.03 -6.07
CA GLU A 380 -18.10 -13.11 -6.26
C GLU A 380 -18.71 -14.17 -5.36
N PHE A 381 -19.87 -13.89 -4.80
CA PHE A 381 -20.66 -14.83 -4.01
C PHE A 381 -22.16 -14.69 -4.31
N ASP A 382 -22.92 -15.74 -4.00
CA ASP A 382 -24.36 -15.78 -4.25
C ASP A 382 -25.08 -14.93 -3.20
N ARG A 383 -25.75 -13.88 -3.64
CA ARG A 383 -26.57 -13.02 -2.79
C ARG A 383 -27.97 -13.58 -2.73
N THR A 384 -28.48 -13.84 -1.53
CA THR A 384 -29.79 -14.43 -1.31
C THR A 384 -30.93 -13.55 -1.84
N LYS A 385 -32.08 -14.19 -2.11
CA LYS A 385 -33.27 -13.63 -2.79
C LYS A 385 -33.85 -12.33 -2.21
N ASN A 386 -33.44 -11.91 -1.03
CA ASN A 386 -33.93 -10.68 -0.40
C ASN A 386 -33.33 -9.41 -1.00
N ASP A 387 -32.36 -9.54 -1.91
CA ASP A 387 -31.75 -8.43 -2.61
C ASP A 387 -32.47 -8.17 -3.96
N ILE A 388 -33.76 -7.82 -3.89
CA ILE A 388 -34.63 -7.60 -5.07
C ILE A 388 -34.12 -6.41 -5.92
N ASN A 389 -33.33 -5.51 -5.37
CA ASN A 389 -32.93 -4.27 -6.04
C ASN A 389 -31.51 -4.28 -6.63
N ASN A 390 -30.73 -5.34 -6.47
CA ASN A 390 -29.36 -5.40 -6.93
C ASN A 390 -29.18 -6.31 -8.15
N SER A 391 -29.80 -5.92 -9.25
CA SER A 391 -29.74 -6.63 -10.55
C SER A 391 -28.36 -6.58 -11.23
N SER A 392 -27.41 -5.83 -10.69
CA SER A 392 -26.15 -5.53 -11.37
C SER A 392 -25.02 -6.54 -11.17
N ILE A 393 -25.19 -7.58 -10.35
CA ILE A 393 -24.14 -8.57 -10.03
C ILE A 393 -24.43 -9.95 -10.60
N TYR A 394 -25.59 -10.14 -11.18
CA TYR A 394 -25.92 -11.38 -11.86
C TYR A 394 -25.38 -11.36 -13.30
N LEU A 395 -24.19 -11.88 -13.47
CA LEU A 395 -23.83 -12.45 -14.75
C LEU A 395 -24.74 -13.69 -14.94
N ASN A 396 -25.87 -13.48 -15.66
CA ASN A 396 -26.75 -14.51 -16.19
C ASN A 396 -27.43 -15.48 -15.20
N GLY A 397 -28.36 -14.99 -14.38
CA GLY A 397 -29.51 -15.80 -13.97
C GLY A 397 -29.30 -17.13 -13.22
N ASN A 398 -28.07 -17.51 -12.96
CA ASN A 398 -27.73 -18.78 -12.31
C ASN A 398 -27.71 -18.61 -10.78
N LYS A 399 -28.68 -19.16 -10.11
CA LYS A 399 -29.04 -19.00 -8.70
C LYS A 399 -28.13 -19.71 -7.71
N SER A 400 -27.05 -20.35 -8.16
CA SER A 400 -26.18 -21.18 -7.31
C SER A 400 -24.69 -21.05 -7.69
N ARG A 401 -24.16 -19.83 -7.76
CA ARG A 401 -22.71 -19.67 -7.98
C ARG A 401 -21.93 -20.06 -6.75
N GLN A 402 -20.95 -20.92 -6.94
CA GLN A 402 -19.91 -21.13 -5.93
C GLN A 402 -19.11 -19.82 -5.79
N PRO A 403 -18.76 -19.41 -4.56
CA PRO A 403 -17.86 -18.28 -4.34
C PRO A 403 -16.54 -18.46 -5.09
N SER A 404 -16.17 -17.46 -5.90
CA SER A 404 -14.98 -17.53 -6.77
C SER A 404 -14.30 -16.17 -6.89
N GLY A 405 -13.06 -16.16 -7.42
CA GLY A 405 -12.29 -14.95 -7.59
C GLY A 405 -11.51 -14.54 -6.35
N TYR A 406 -10.97 -13.33 -6.37
CA TYR A 406 -9.98 -12.85 -5.41
C TYR A 406 -10.27 -11.39 -5.02
N SER A 407 -9.67 -10.46 -5.75
CA SER A 407 -9.81 -9.00 -5.63
C SER A 407 -9.92 -8.38 -7.02
N ASP A 408 -10.43 -7.17 -7.12
CA ASP A 408 -10.38 -6.33 -8.32
C ASP A 408 -8.98 -5.69 -8.54
N HIS A 409 -8.05 -5.87 -7.59
CA HIS A 409 -6.66 -5.52 -7.70
C HIS A 409 -5.76 -6.74 -7.86
N PHE A 410 -4.65 -6.60 -8.58
CA PHE A 410 -3.53 -7.54 -8.55
C PHE A 410 -2.56 -7.18 -7.42
N PRO A 411 -1.96 -8.16 -6.73
CA PRO A 411 -0.90 -7.86 -5.79
C PRO A 411 0.34 -7.34 -6.51
N ILE A 412 1.00 -6.37 -5.89
CA ILE A 412 2.32 -5.92 -6.30
C ILE A 412 3.39 -6.53 -5.40
N THR A 413 4.53 -6.86 -5.97
CA THR A 413 5.63 -7.55 -5.28
C THR A 413 6.96 -6.88 -5.50
N CYS A 414 7.87 -6.99 -4.52
CA CYS A 414 9.27 -6.62 -4.66
C CYS A 414 10.16 -7.39 -3.68
N THR A 415 11.47 -7.30 -3.87
CA THR A 415 12.47 -7.77 -2.91
C THR A 415 13.35 -6.64 -2.43
N ILE A 416 13.76 -6.71 -1.16
CA ILE A 416 14.74 -5.82 -0.55
C ILE A 416 15.96 -6.67 -0.17
N ASP A 417 17.11 -6.35 -0.75
CA ASP A 417 18.37 -7.02 -0.45
C ASP A 417 18.89 -6.58 0.92
N ILE A 418 19.37 -7.54 1.72
CA ILE A 418 20.04 -7.31 3.01
C ILE A 418 21.55 -7.27 2.71
N LEU A 419 22.17 -6.11 2.89
CA LEU A 419 23.57 -5.85 2.55
C LEU A 419 24.51 -6.15 3.72
#